data_0caace66ad765e90fbe3ce676f796509
#
_entry.id   0caace66ad765e90fbe3ce676f796509
#
_cell.length_a   1.000
_cell.length_b   1.000
_cell.length_c   1.000
_cell.angle_alpha   90.00
_cell.angle_beta   90.00
_cell.angle_gamma   90.00
#
_symmetry.space_group_name_H-M   'P 1'
#
loop_
_entity.id
_entity.type
_entity.pdbx_description
1 polymer ?
#
loop_
_entity_poly.entity_id
_entity_poly.type
_entity_poly.pdbx_seq_one_letter_code
_entity_poly.pdbx_strand_id
1 'polypeptide(L)'
;MLKIVIDTSSKAFSGTSDGTRIRFMSIDCTQGYPLPLEFTYALNAPGNAIKAGSSIVYTFTDARLKEASYVKKFTLEKHAKFFGHVVSGTGMMPIPLGVSISNDWRVKRVRVYYSGALVSDTNPLNAEARSVWLNKSTYFMTFPDPRTEVVGSMECVRL
;
A
#
# COMPACT_ATOMS: atom_id res chain seq x y z
N MET A 1 -13.54 12.04 3.58
CA MET A 1 -12.68 11.26 4.51
C MET A 1 -12.37 9.91 3.89
N LEU A 2 -11.10 9.55 3.81
CA LEU A 2 -10.61 8.26 3.34
C LEU A 2 -10.26 7.40 4.56
N LYS A 3 -10.77 6.16 4.62
CA LYS A 3 -10.39 5.18 5.63
C LYS A 3 -9.87 3.92 4.94
N ILE A 4 -8.72 3.44 5.40
CA ILE A 4 -8.07 2.24 4.90
C ILE A 4 -7.92 1.27 6.05
N VAL A 5 -8.36 0.03 5.86
CA VAL A 5 -8.21 -1.05 6.83
C VAL A 5 -7.35 -2.13 6.21
N ILE A 6 -6.24 -2.46 6.87
CA ILE A 6 -5.30 -3.47 6.42
C ILE A 6 -5.23 -4.57 7.46
N ASP A 7 -5.59 -5.76 7.03
CA ASP A 7 -5.48 -6.97 7.85
C ASP A 7 -4.20 -7.73 7.47
N THR A 8 -3.37 -8.00 8.46
CA THR A 8 -2.16 -8.82 8.33
C THR A 8 -2.47 -10.27 8.68
N SER A 9 -1.91 -11.21 7.93
CA SER A 9 -2.08 -12.64 8.20
C SER A 9 -1.67 -12.99 9.63
N SER A 10 -2.36 -13.93 10.24
CA SER A 10 -2.03 -14.46 11.56
C SER A 10 -0.91 -15.50 11.55
N LYS A 11 -0.45 -15.93 10.38
CA LYS A 11 0.66 -16.86 10.26
C LYS A 11 1.94 -16.29 10.85
N ALA A 12 2.79 -17.17 11.36
CA ALA A 12 4.07 -16.76 11.91
C ALA A 12 4.88 -15.92 10.90
N PHE A 13 5.59 -14.90 11.40
CA PHE A 13 6.42 -13.99 10.61
C PHE A 13 5.68 -13.16 9.55
N SER A 14 4.36 -13.02 9.65
CA SER A 14 3.56 -12.24 8.69
C SER A 14 3.62 -10.73 8.91
N GLY A 15 4.15 -10.27 10.02
CA GLY A 15 4.28 -8.84 10.35
C GLY A 15 5.52 -8.21 9.71
N THR A 16 5.60 -6.88 9.75
CA THR A 16 6.78 -6.15 9.27
C THR A 16 7.09 -4.93 10.14
N SER A 17 8.34 -4.52 10.14
CA SER A 17 8.80 -3.23 10.68
C SER A 17 9.23 -2.25 9.60
N ASP A 18 9.03 -2.60 8.34
CA ASP A 18 9.35 -1.73 7.21
C ASP A 18 8.35 -0.57 7.10
N GLY A 19 8.76 0.51 6.46
CA GLY A 19 7.85 1.57 6.06
C GLY A 19 6.85 1.08 5.03
N THR A 20 5.60 1.51 5.15
CA THR A 20 4.55 1.15 4.21
C THR A 20 3.81 2.39 3.73
N ARG A 21 3.37 2.37 2.48
CA ARG A 21 2.53 3.42 1.90
C ARG A 21 1.51 2.83 0.94
N ILE A 22 0.45 3.56 0.71
CA ILE A 22 -0.54 3.26 -0.32
C ILE A 22 -0.58 4.40 -1.32
N ARG A 23 -0.65 4.06 -2.59
CA ARG A 23 -0.75 5.00 -3.70
C ARG A 23 -1.99 4.69 -4.51
N PHE A 24 -2.85 5.67 -4.67
CA PHE A 24 -4.01 5.61 -5.54
C PHE A 24 -3.70 6.26 -6.86
N MET A 25 -4.12 5.62 -7.94
CA MET A 25 -3.97 6.14 -9.30
C MET A 25 -5.33 6.24 -9.94
N SER A 26 -5.66 7.41 -10.47
CA SER A 26 -6.94 7.70 -11.10
C SER A 26 -6.77 8.68 -12.26
N ILE A 27 -7.89 9.02 -12.87
CA ILE A 27 -7.94 9.98 -13.96
C ILE A 27 -9.04 11.01 -13.66
N ASP A 28 -8.69 12.27 -13.76
CA ASP A 28 -9.66 13.36 -13.73
C ASP A 28 -10.07 13.71 -15.16
N CYS A 29 -11.37 13.67 -15.42
CA CYS A 29 -11.97 14.00 -16.71
C CYS A 29 -12.76 15.31 -16.70
N THR A 30 -12.69 16.09 -15.63
CA THR A 30 -13.49 17.31 -15.47
C THR A 30 -13.17 18.40 -16.51
N GLN A 31 -11.96 18.37 -17.07
CA GLN A 31 -11.51 19.32 -18.10
C GLN A 31 -11.82 18.86 -19.54
N GLY A 32 -12.54 17.75 -19.72
CA GLY A 32 -12.85 17.20 -21.04
C GLY A 32 -11.72 16.38 -21.68
N TYR A 33 -10.60 16.22 -21.00
CA TYR A 33 -9.49 15.34 -21.37
C TYR A 33 -8.94 14.64 -20.12
N PRO A 34 -8.32 13.44 -20.26
CA PRO A 34 -7.84 12.68 -19.14
C PRO A 34 -6.59 13.32 -18.51
N LEU A 35 -6.67 13.65 -17.22
CA LEU A 35 -5.53 14.09 -16.42
C LEU A 35 -5.21 13.01 -15.38
N PRO A 36 -3.98 12.47 -15.36
CA PRO A 36 -3.59 11.51 -14.34
C PRO A 36 -3.59 12.16 -12.96
N LEU A 37 -4.20 11.47 -12.01
CA LEU A 37 -4.21 11.83 -10.59
C LEU A 37 -3.48 10.78 -9.79
N GLU A 38 -2.64 11.23 -8.87
CA GLU A 38 -1.95 10.37 -7.92
C GLU A 38 -2.08 10.92 -6.50
N PHE A 39 -2.45 10.01 -5.57
CA PHE A 39 -2.52 10.31 -4.14
C PHE A 39 -1.69 9.26 -3.40
N THR A 40 -0.71 9.70 -2.63
CA THR A 40 0.14 8.81 -1.85
C THR A 40 0.01 9.13 -0.37
N TYR A 41 -0.23 8.09 0.44
CA TYR A 41 -0.36 8.19 1.88
C TYR A 41 0.62 7.25 2.57
N ALA A 42 1.41 7.79 3.49
CA ALA A 42 2.23 6.98 4.39
C ALA A 42 1.32 6.27 5.39
N LEU A 43 1.49 4.96 5.53
CA LEU A 43 0.73 4.13 6.46
C LEU A 43 1.55 3.86 7.71
N ASN A 44 2.75 3.36 7.56
CA ASN A 44 3.62 3.01 8.66
C ASN A 44 5.02 3.57 8.44
N ALA A 45 5.58 4.19 9.47
CA ALA A 45 6.96 4.63 9.43
C ALA A 45 7.93 3.45 9.60
N PRO A 46 9.13 3.47 8.98
CA PRO A 46 10.13 2.45 9.22
C PRO A 46 10.49 2.34 10.71
N GLY A 47 10.55 1.12 11.21
CA GLY A 47 10.82 0.83 12.60
C GLY A 47 9.60 0.63 13.49
N ASN A 48 8.41 1.07 13.07
CA ASN A 48 7.17 0.71 13.74
C ASN A 48 6.72 -0.68 13.31
N ALA A 49 6.37 -1.52 14.27
CA ALA A 49 6.01 -2.89 13.97
C ALA A 49 4.54 -3.04 13.60
N ILE A 50 4.27 -3.63 12.44
CA ILE A 50 2.98 -4.23 12.10
C ILE A 50 3.03 -5.69 12.53
N LYS A 51 2.18 -6.06 13.48
CA LYS A 51 2.19 -7.42 14.06
C LYS A 51 1.39 -8.40 13.20
N ALA A 52 1.80 -9.67 13.21
CA ALA A 52 1.00 -10.75 12.65
C ALA A 52 -0.39 -10.79 13.30
N GLY A 53 -1.43 -11.03 12.51
CA GLY A 53 -2.81 -11.05 12.97
C GLY A 53 -3.42 -9.68 13.29
N SER A 54 -2.68 -8.58 13.08
CA SER A 54 -3.21 -7.24 13.34
C SER A 54 -4.17 -6.77 12.24
N SER A 55 -5.14 -5.97 12.65
CA SER A 55 -5.99 -5.16 11.76
C SER A 55 -5.76 -3.70 12.11
N ILE A 56 -5.24 -2.92 11.18
CA ILE A 56 -4.90 -1.52 11.40
C ILE A 56 -5.81 -0.63 10.56
N VAL A 57 -6.30 0.42 11.17
CA VAL A 57 -7.15 1.44 10.53
C VAL A 57 -6.35 2.71 10.35
N TYR A 58 -6.28 3.19 9.12
CA TYR A 58 -5.70 4.48 8.77
C TYR A 58 -6.81 5.41 8.27
N THR A 59 -6.77 6.67 8.69
CA THR A 59 -7.76 7.67 8.32
C THR A 59 -7.05 8.91 7.79
N PHE A 60 -7.49 9.40 6.65
CA PHE A 60 -6.93 10.60 6.00
C PHE A 60 -8.03 11.56 5.59
N THR A 61 -7.75 12.85 5.73
CA THR A 61 -8.56 13.93 5.18
C THR A 61 -7.74 14.62 4.11
N ASP A 62 -8.21 14.55 2.86
CA ASP A 62 -7.55 15.19 1.73
C ASP A 62 -8.64 15.87 0.87
N ALA A 63 -8.58 17.19 0.77
CA ALA A 63 -9.55 17.98 0.03
C ALA A 63 -9.51 17.73 -1.50
N ARG A 64 -8.43 17.14 -1.99
CA ARG A 64 -8.28 16.74 -3.40
C ARG A 64 -9.12 15.50 -3.75
N LEU A 65 -9.46 14.67 -2.76
CA LEU A 65 -10.32 13.50 -2.94
C LEU A 65 -11.77 13.94 -3.03
N LYS A 66 -12.28 14.12 -4.23
CA LYS A 66 -13.63 14.59 -4.47
C LYS A 66 -14.66 13.48 -4.68
N GLU A 67 -14.22 12.31 -5.11
CA GLU A 67 -15.12 11.20 -5.45
C GLU A 67 -14.49 9.82 -5.18
N ALA A 68 -15.36 8.83 -5.02
CA ALA A 68 -14.97 7.45 -4.70
C ALA A 68 -14.14 6.78 -5.81
N SER A 69 -14.33 7.19 -7.07
CA SER A 69 -13.59 6.65 -8.22
C SER A 69 -12.08 6.85 -8.09
N TYR A 70 -11.64 7.92 -7.40
CA TYR A 70 -10.21 8.23 -7.22
C TYR A 70 -9.46 7.22 -6.34
N VAL A 71 -10.17 6.42 -5.56
CA VAL A 71 -9.57 5.46 -4.62
C VAL A 71 -9.94 4.00 -4.92
N LYS A 72 -10.43 3.71 -6.12
CA LYS A 72 -10.76 2.34 -6.55
C LYS A 72 -9.52 1.49 -6.84
N LYS A 73 -8.50 2.11 -7.45
CA LYS A 73 -7.26 1.46 -7.85
C LYS A 73 -6.13 1.93 -6.96
N PHE A 74 -5.38 1.00 -6.43
CA PHE A 74 -4.25 1.35 -5.57
C PHE A 74 -3.08 0.38 -5.69
N THR A 75 -1.91 0.86 -5.33
CA THR A 75 -0.72 0.06 -5.08
C THR A 75 -0.33 0.20 -3.63
N LEU A 76 -0.23 -0.92 -2.93
CA LEU A 76 0.31 -1.00 -1.57
C LEU A 76 1.79 -1.34 -1.69
N GLU A 77 2.64 -0.52 -1.09
CA GLU A 77 4.08 -0.62 -1.19
C GLU A 77 4.73 -0.78 0.18
N LYS A 78 5.79 -1.55 0.21
CA LYS A 78 6.65 -1.76 1.36
C LYS A 78 8.07 -1.25 1.04
N HIS A 79 8.65 -0.49 1.95
CA HIS A 79 10.00 0.01 1.83
C HIS A 79 10.88 -0.56 2.92
N ALA A 80 11.94 -1.26 2.52
CA ALA A 80 12.91 -1.78 3.44
C ALA A 80 13.49 -0.68 4.33
N LYS A 81 13.72 -1.02 5.59
CA LYS A 81 14.47 -0.17 6.51
C LYS A 81 15.92 -0.15 6.06
N PHE A 82 16.41 1.01 5.64
CA PHE A 82 17.84 1.22 5.45
C PHE A 82 18.50 1.44 6.80
N PHE A 83 19.41 0.54 7.18
CA PHE A 83 20.44 0.88 8.14
C PHE A 83 21.53 1.66 7.39
N GLY A 84 21.38 2.95 7.34
CA GLY A 84 22.46 3.84 7.01
C GLY A 84 23.56 3.62 8.05
N HIS A 85 24.75 3.26 7.57
CA HIS A 85 25.92 3.11 8.40
C HIS A 85 26.19 4.35 9.22
N VAL A 86 26.77 4.18 10.35
CA VAL A 86 27.63 5.18 10.95
C VAL A 86 29.03 4.60 10.96
N VAL A 87 29.84 5.04 10.06
CA VAL A 87 31.26 5.01 10.24
C VAL A 87 31.65 6.31 10.89
N SER A 88 31.60 6.38 12.17
CA SER A 88 32.45 7.32 12.87
C SER A 88 33.62 6.55 13.43
N GLY A 89 34.82 7.06 13.28
CA GLY A 89 36.13 6.52 13.55
C GLY A 89 36.43 5.83 14.89
N THR A 90 35.61 4.93 15.34
CA THR A 90 35.77 4.22 16.60
C THR A 90 35.93 2.72 16.43
N GLY A 91 36.49 2.26 15.30
CA GLY A 91 36.92 0.87 15.16
C GLY A 91 35.79 -0.17 15.12
N MET A 92 34.55 0.20 14.96
CA MET A 92 33.48 -0.72 14.64
C MET A 92 33.58 -1.15 13.20
N MET A 93 33.41 -2.46 12.95
CA MET A 93 33.35 -3.00 11.59
C MET A 93 32.32 -2.21 10.78
N PRO A 94 32.69 -1.66 9.60
CA PRO A 94 31.75 -0.99 8.76
C PRO A 94 30.68 -1.99 8.31
N ILE A 95 29.42 -1.73 8.66
CA ILE A 95 28.30 -2.40 8.01
C ILE A 95 28.32 -1.94 6.57
N PRO A 96 28.38 -2.85 5.57
CA PRO A 96 28.42 -2.44 4.17
C PRO A 96 27.28 -1.50 3.85
N LEU A 97 27.58 -0.37 3.21
CA LEU A 97 26.59 0.53 2.62
C LEU A 97 25.62 -0.27 1.76
N GLY A 98 24.32 -0.10 2.03
CA GLY A 98 23.27 -0.74 1.23
C GLY A 98 22.76 -2.08 1.76
N VAL A 99 23.09 -2.51 2.97
CA VAL A 99 22.38 -3.62 3.62
C VAL A 99 21.00 -3.15 4.04
N SER A 100 19.99 -3.51 3.26
CA SER A 100 18.60 -3.37 3.67
C SER A 100 18.19 -4.61 4.45
N ILE A 101 17.78 -4.42 5.70
CA ILE A 101 17.08 -5.46 6.44
C ILE A 101 15.59 -5.27 6.18
N SER A 102 14.99 -6.20 5.48
CA SER A 102 13.58 -6.20 5.15
C SER A 102 12.92 -7.41 5.76
N ASN A 103 11.81 -7.19 6.43
CA ASN A 103 10.93 -8.25 6.90
C ASN A 103 9.83 -8.49 5.88
N ASP A 104 9.55 -9.75 5.58
CA ASP A 104 8.43 -10.09 4.73
C ASP A 104 7.12 -9.69 5.42
N TRP A 105 6.19 -9.14 4.65
CA TRP A 105 4.87 -8.76 5.12
C TRP A 105 3.79 -9.51 4.37
N ARG A 106 2.97 -10.26 5.08
CA ARG A 106 1.87 -10.99 4.48
C ARG A 106 0.56 -10.26 4.69
N VAL A 107 0.14 -9.56 3.66
CA VAL A 107 -1.14 -8.83 3.64
C VAL A 107 -2.27 -9.83 3.38
N LYS A 108 -3.23 -9.86 4.29
CA LYS A 108 -4.40 -10.72 4.22
C LYS A 108 -5.54 -10.06 3.45
N ARG A 109 -5.82 -8.79 3.74
CA ARG A 109 -6.93 -8.04 3.14
C ARG A 109 -6.68 -6.55 3.23
N VAL A 110 -7.06 -5.82 2.21
CA VAL A 110 -7.12 -4.35 2.21
C VAL A 110 -8.55 -3.93 1.88
N ARG A 111 -9.13 -3.06 2.70
CA ARG A 111 -10.44 -2.46 2.48
C ARG A 111 -10.29 -0.95 2.46
N VAL A 112 -10.83 -0.32 1.43
CA VAL A 112 -10.79 1.12 1.25
C VAL A 112 -12.21 1.67 1.31
N TYR A 113 -12.42 2.64 2.17
CA TYR A 113 -13.69 3.33 2.36
C TYR A 113 -13.53 4.80 2.02
N TYR A 114 -14.47 5.34 1.28
CA TYR A 114 -14.57 6.76 1.00
C TYR A 114 -15.92 7.29 1.51
N SER A 115 -15.86 8.33 2.35
CA SER A 115 -17.07 8.91 2.99
C SER A 115 -18.00 7.88 3.62
N GLY A 116 -17.42 6.85 4.25
CA GLY A 116 -18.13 5.78 4.93
C GLY A 116 -18.53 4.58 4.05
N ALA A 117 -18.53 4.72 2.74
CA ALA A 117 -18.87 3.63 1.82
C ALA A 117 -17.63 2.79 1.47
N LEU A 118 -17.78 1.46 1.42
CA LEU A 118 -16.74 0.55 0.93
C LEU A 118 -16.57 0.71 -0.58
N VAL A 119 -15.36 1.06 -1.01
CA VAL A 119 -15.03 1.30 -2.43
C VAL A 119 -14.21 0.16 -3.03
N SER A 120 -13.25 -0.37 -2.26
CA SER A 120 -12.37 -1.45 -2.70
C SER A 120 -12.18 -2.47 -1.59
N ASP A 121 -12.15 -3.75 -1.96
CA ASP A 121 -11.93 -4.88 -1.06
C ASP A 121 -11.17 -5.98 -1.79
N THR A 122 -9.94 -6.25 -1.37
CA THR A 122 -9.05 -7.18 -2.09
C THR A 122 -9.43 -8.63 -1.92
N ASN A 123 -10.14 -8.98 -0.84
CA ASN A 123 -10.44 -10.37 -0.54
C ASN A 123 -11.70 -10.50 0.33
N PRO A 124 -12.90 -10.34 -0.26
CA PRO A 124 -14.14 -10.30 0.50
C PRO A 124 -14.62 -11.66 1.04
N LEU A 125 -14.20 -12.79 0.42
CA LEU A 125 -14.79 -14.10 0.72
C LEU A 125 -13.87 -14.99 1.57
N ASN A 126 -12.59 -15.07 1.26
CA ASN A 126 -11.61 -15.89 1.98
C ASN A 126 -10.26 -15.18 2.02
N ALA A 127 -10.14 -14.27 2.98
CA ALA A 127 -8.99 -13.39 3.09
C ALA A 127 -7.66 -14.14 3.32
N GLU A 128 -7.66 -15.22 4.09
CA GLU A 128 -6.43 -15.93 4.41
C GLU A 128 -5.88 -16.71 3.21
N ALA A 129 -6.73 -17.34 2.41
CA ALA A 129 -6.31 -18.09 1.23
C ALA A 129 -5.71 -17.21 0.14
N ARG A 130 -6.12 -15.94 0.08
CA ARG A 130 -5.64 -14.97 -0.92
C ARG A 130 -4.62 -13.97 -0.39
N SER A 131 -4.05 -14.24 0.76
CA SER A 131 -3.04 -13.34 1.32
C SER A 131 -1.80 -13.24 0.41
N VAL A 132 -1.25 -12.03 0.32
CA VAL A 132 -0.11 -11.71 -0.54
C VAL A 132 1.12 -11.43 0.30
N TRP A 133 2.25 -12.04 -0.06
CA TRP A 133 3.54 -11.75 0.53
C TRP A 133 4.21 -10.57 -0.17
N LEU A 134 4.55 -9.55 0.61
CA LEU A 134 5.44 -8.48 0.19
C LEU A 134 6.82 -8.74 0.81
N ASN A 135 7.77 -9.08 -0.03
CA ASN A 135 9.14 -9.43 0.37
C ASN A 135 10.18 -8.57 -0.39
N LYS A 136 11.45 -8.93 -0.32
CA LYS A 136 12.52 -8.22 -1.03
C LYS A 136 12.35 -8.19 -2.55
N SER A 137 11.77 -9.23 -3.11
CA SER A 137 11.55 -9.38 -4.56
C SER A 137 10.21 -8.79 -5.00
N THR A 138 9.21 -8.84 -4.12
CA THR A 138 7.85 -8.38 -4.38
C THR A 138 7.46 -7.40 -3.27
N TYR A 139 7.91 -6.17 -3.39
CA TYR A 139 7.70 -5.12 -2.38
C TYR A 139 6.45 -4.26 -2.64
N PHE A 140 5.63 -4.63 -3.60
CA PHE A 140 4.36 -3.96 -3.89
C PHE A 140 3.28 -4.96 -4.32
N MET A 141 2.02 -4.58 -4.10
CA MET A 141 0.85 -5.21 -4.69
C MET A 141 -0.06 -4.13 -5.29
N THR A 142 -0.60 -4.39 -6.45
CA THR A 142 -1.57 -3.49 -7.11
C THR A 142 -2.94 -4.14 -7.11
N PHE A 143 -3.97 -3.35 -6.84
CA PHE A 143 -5.36 -3.77 -6.85
C PHE A 143 -6.22 -2.80 -7.69
N PRO A 144 -7.10 -3.30 -8.56
CA PRO A 144 -7.21 -4.70 -8.99
C PRO A 144 -5.91 -5.22 -9.62
N ASP A 145 -5.72 -6.53 -9.64
CA ASP A 145 -4.54 -7.13 -10.30
C ASP A 145 -4.58 -6.76 -11.79
N PRO A 146 -3.53 -6.09 -12.31
CA PRO A 146 -3.51 -5.64 -13.72
C PRO A 146 -3.69 -6.76 -14.74
N ARG A 147 -3.38 -8.01 -14.34
CA ARG A 147 -3.56 -9.19 -15.20
C ARG A 147 -5.01 -9.65 -15.31
N THR A 148 -5.86 -9.21 -14.38
CA THR A 148 -7.29 -9.55 -14.35
C THR A 148 -8.17 -8.42 -14.87
N GLU A 149 -7.64 -7.21 -15.01
CA GLU A 149 -8.34 -6.12 -15.66
C GLU A 149 -8.37 -6.35 -17.18
N VAL A 150 -9.56 -6.47 -17.74
CA VAL A 150 -9.74 -6.17 -19.16
C VAL A 150 -9.36 -4.71 -19.33
N VAL A 151 -8.32 -4.44 -20.11
CA VAL A 151 -7.86 -3.08 -20.40
C VAL A 151 -9.00 -2.36 -21.11
N GLY A 152 -9.93 -1.81 -20.33
CA GLY A 152 -10.82 -0.78 -20.80
C GLY A 152 -9.96 0.46 -21.05
N SER A 153 -10.00 1.00 -22.24
CA SER A 153 -9.33 2.24 -22.59
C SER A 153 -9.57 3.27 -21.49
N MET A 154 -8.51 3.97 -21.08
CA MET A 154 -8.60 5.14 -20.19
C MET A 154 -9.25 6.29 -20.95
N GLU A 155 -10.50 6.12 -21.37
CA GLU A 155 -11.26 7.15 -22.06
C GLU A 155 -12.19 7.82 -21.07
N CYS A 156 -12.14 9.16 -21.08
CA CYS A 156 -13.16 9.95 -20.42
C CYS A 156 -14.47 9.72 -21.15
N VAL A 157 -15.37 8.94 -20.58
CA VAL A 157 -16.73 8.79 -21.10
C VAL A 157 -17.40 10.15 -20.94
N ARG A 158 -17.70 10.81 -22.06
CA ARG A 158 -18.57 12.00 -22.06
C ARG A 158 -19.96 11.51 -21.65
N LEU A 159 -20.40 11.93 -20.48
CA LEU A 159 -21.80 11.88 -20.11
C LEU A 159 -22.59 12.94 -20.90
#